data_b06bb23fde58d5f15100d2f392a7bb75
#
_entry.id   b06bb23fde58d5f15100d2f392a7bb75
#
_cell.length_a   1.000
_cell.length_b   1.000
_cell.length_c   1.000
_cell.angle_alpha   90.00
_cell.angle_beta   90.00
_cell.angle_gamma   90.00
#
_symmetry.space_group_name_H-M   'P 1'
#
loop_
_entity.id
_entity.type
_entity.pdbx_description
1 polymer ?
#
loop_
_entity_poly.entity_id
_entity_poly.type
_entity_poly.pdbx_seq_one_letter_code
_entity_poly.pdbx_strand_id
1 'polypeptide(L)'
;MPLIPAAVLGAFSVLFGLSAMAIVGGGGAHSDTTLAVASKAAALDTLLNAVAVLLMLASVFCAARIRPLFVGELSDTVAPLAAGVRRLNLVAAITLVAQTLMGALVRFTLAVAEGGAVATADIKGLQTMHAVGSLVTVLLVAAAAGGTIAAAHGRPWLRGLATSVLLLVLAQAGIGLLGGADFRLHVGVGVALLANAWGMTLATRHAIPNTTPRPSAALFRDCIALTKPRVTGLVFFTFAAGFALSPVALSSWTNWLNAAMATWLLVGSANALNMYIERDLDRRMTRTAQRPLPAGRISPEFALVMGTVLVCVSLPMLAVAANGLTALLGFIAWASYVFAYTPLKQISWTSLLVGAVPGAMPPLMGWTAATGSLDAGGLVLFAVLFAWQVPHFIAIGLMRGDEYAKAGHKIITVVKSEIASRRWAWAFALLTVIATLALPLTGVGGWPFAAAVAALGYRFLRSTTQPARPMFLFSLKYLVLVFALLGADRGLSALLRAFP
;
A
#
# COMPACT_ATOMS: atom_id res chain seq x y z
N MET A 1 14.81 17.30 -12.21
CA MET A 1 13.59 16.80 -12.90
C MET A 1 12.47 16.55 -11.89
N PRO A 2 11.67 17.55 -11.51
CA PRO A 2 10.49 17.35 -10.67
C PRO A 2 9.16 17.35 -11.46
N LEU A 3 9.20 17.37 -12.80
CA LEU A 3 8.02 17.52 -13.65
C LEU A 3 7.25 16.23 -13.89
N ILE A 4 7.90 15.05 -13.81
CA ILE A 4 7.28 13.76 -14.10
C ILE A 4 6.22 13.36 -13.04
N PRO A 5 6.47 13.51 -11.71
CA PRO A 5 5.43 13.20 -10.72
C PRO A 5 4.23 14.15 -10.79
N ALA A 6 4.45 15.42 -11.14
CA ALA A 6 3.40 16.41 -11.27
C ALA A 6 2.54 16.17 -12.53
N ALA A 7 3.18 15.81 -13.66
CA ALA A 7 2.48 15.47 -14.90
C ALA A 7 1.68 14.16 -14.77
N VAL A 8 2.22 13.17 -14.06
CA VAL A 8 1.52 11.90 -13.75
C VAL A 8 0.32 12.13 -12.85
N LEU A 9 0.45 12.96 -11.80
CA LEU A 9 -0.67 13.33 -10.93
C LEU A 9 -1.73 14.15 -11.67
N GLY A 10 -1.31 15.06 -12.54
CA GLY A 10 -2.21 15.83 -13.40
C GLY A 10 -2.95 14.95 -14.41
N ALA A 11 -2.26 14.01 -15.06
CA ALA A 11 -2.86 13.05 -15.98
C ALA A 11 -3.85 12.10 -15.28
N PHE A 12 -3.54 11.67 -14.05
CA PHE A 12 -4.45 10.86 -13.23
C PHE A 12 -5.72 11.64 -12.83
N SER A 13 -5.59 12.91 -12.49
CA SER A 13 -6.74 13.76 -12.14
C SER A 13 -7.65 14.02 -13.35
N VAL A 14 -7.07 14.20 -14.55
CA VAL A 14 -7.80 14.36 -15.80
C VAL A 14 -8.48 13.05 -16.23
N LEU A 15 -7.77 11.93 -16.15
CA LEU A 15 -8.32 10.59 -16.45
C LEU A 15 -9.44 10.22 -15.48
N PHE A 16 -9.29 10.55 -14.19
CA PHE A 16 -10.31 10.30 -13.18
C PHE A 16 -11.56 11.19 -13.40
N GLY A 17 -11.36 12.45 -13.75
CA GLY A 17 -12.45 13.37 -14.13
C GLY A 17 -13.19 12.92 -15.38
N LEU A 18 -12.48 12.45 -16.41
CA LEU A 18 -13.06 11.93 -17.65
C LEU A 18 -13.78 10.58 -17.44
N SER A 19 -13.25 9.70 -16.59
CA SER A 19 -13.92 8.44 -16.24
C SER A 19 -15.20 8.70 -15.45
N ALA A 20 -15.22 9.71 -14.60
CA ALA A 20 -16.39 10.14 -13.84
C ALA A 20 -17.49 10.72 -14.78
N MET A 21 -17.11 11.49 -15.80
CA MET A 21 -18.04 11.96 -16.84
C MET A 21 -18.63 10.83 -17.68
N ALA A 22 -17.86 9.78 -18.01
CA ALA A 22 -18.33 8.63 -18.77
C ALA A 22 -19.36 7.77 -18.01
N ILE A 23 -19.25 7.70 -16.66
CA ILE A 23 -20.19 6.97 -15.80
C ILE A 23 -21.53 7.71 -15.70
N VAL A 24 -21.53 9.03 -15.69
CA VAL A 24 -22.75 9.86 -15.61
C VAL A 24 -23.48 9.92 -16.95
N GLY A 25 -22.78 9.75 -18.07
CA GLY A 25 -23.36 9.79 -19.43
C GLY A 25 -24.10 8.52 -19.86
N GLY A 26 -24.01 7.41 -19.12
CA GLY A 26 -24.56 6.09 -19.51
C GLY A 26 -25.92 5.70 -18.92
N GLY A 27 -26.56 6.53 -18.11
CA GLY A 27 -27.84 6.24 -17.44
C GLY A 27 -29.03 6.84 -18.18
N GLY A 28 -29.89 5.99 -18.73
CA GLY A 28 -31.09 6.36 -19.49
C GLY A 28 -32.11 7.22 -18.73
N ALA A 29 -32.85 7.97 -19.51
CA ALA A 29 -33.89 8.93 -19.22
C ALA A 29 -34.76 8.67 -17.96
N HIS A 30 -34.61 9.50 -16.93
CA HIS A 30 -35.70 9.88 -16.03
C HIS A 30 -35.45 11.26 -15.41
N SER A 31 -36.48 12.14 -15.51
CA SER A 31 -36.70 13.48 -14.92
C SER A 31 -35.57 14.52 -14.99
N ASP A 32 -35.68 15.37 -16.01
CA ASP A 32 -34.62 16.22 -16.59
C ASP A 32 -34.10 17.42 -15.79
N THR A 33 -34.68 17.80 -14.67
CA THR A 33 -34.30 19.07 -14.02
C THR A 33 -33.37 18.92 -12.84
N THR A 34 -33.56 17.94 -11.97
CA THR A 34 -32.73 17.70 -10.78
C THR A 34 -31.39 17.05 -11.11
N LEU A 35 -31.36 16.11 -12.07
CA LEU A 35 -30.13 15.50 -12.56
C LEU A 35 -29.23 16.50 -13.30
N ALA A 36 -29.82 17.42 -14.07
CA ALA A 36 -29.06 18.45 -14.77
C ALA A 36 -28.42 19.47 -13.83
N VAL A 37 -29.07 19.80 -12.69
CA VAL A 37 -28.51 20.68 -11.68
C VAL A 37 -27.41 19.99 -10.87
N ALA A 38 -27.60 18.72 -10.47
CA ALA A 38 -26.58 17.92 -9.77
C ALA A 38 -25.36 17.67 -10.66
N SER A 39 -25.54 17.41 -11.96
CA SER A 39 -24.45 17.23 -12.91
C SER A 39 -23.64 18.51 -13.15
N LYS A 40 -24.30 19.66 -13.19
CA LYS A 40 -23.62 20.97 -13.31
C LYS A 40 -22.85 21.33 -12.05
N ALA A 41 -23.39 21.05 -10.85
CA ALA A 41 -22.67 21.25 -9.59
C ALA A 41 -21.45 20.33 -9.46
N ALA A 42 -21.59 19.06 -9.81
CA ALA A 42 -20.48 18.11 -9.80
C ALA A 42 -19.41 18.46 -10.84
N ALA A 43 -19.81 18.93 -12.04
CA ALA A 43 -18.90 19.39 -13.06
C ALA A 43 -18.14 20.67 -12.63
N LEU A 44 -18.81 21.59 -11.94
CA LEU A 44 -18.20 22.79 -11.39
C LEU A 44 -17.21 22.46 -10.26
N ASP A 45 -17.57 21.54 -9.36
CA ASP A 45 -16.68 21.07 -8.29
C ASP A 45 -15.46 20.34 -8.85
N THR A 46 -15.64 19.53 -9.90
CA THR A 46 -14.53 18.85 -10.62
C THR A 46 -13.63 19.86 -11.30
N LEU A 47 -14.20 20.89 -11.93
CA LEU A 47 -13.45 21.99 -12.55
C LEU A 47 -12.65 22.79 -11.50
N LEU A 48 -13.27 23.12 -10.36
CA LEU A 48 -12.62 23.83 -9.26
C LEU A 48 -11.48 23.02 -8.66
N ASN A 49 -11.63 21.71 -8.50
CA ASN A 49 -10.56 20.81 -8.04
C ASN A 49 -9.45 20.70 -9.09
N ALA A 50 -9.78 20.62 -10.38
CA ALA A 50 -8.79 20.64 -11.46
C ALA A 50 -8.02 21.97 -11.51
N VAL A 51 -8.71 23.11 -11.34
CA VAL A 51 -8.08 24.43 -11.24
C VAL A 51 -7.19 24.52 -10.00
N ALA A 52 -7.61 23.99 -8.84
CA ALA A 52 -6.79 23.94 -7.63
C ALA A 52 -5.51 23.12 -7.84
N VAL A 53 -5.60 21.96 -8.50
CA VAL A 53 -4.42 21.15 -8.87
C VAL A 53 -3.54 21.88 -9.88
N LEU A 54 -4.11 22.56 -10.88
CA LEU A 54 -3.35 23.37 -11.85
C LEU A 54 -2.66 24.58 -11.19
N LEU A 55 -3.31 25.27 -10.25
CA LEU A 55 -2.71 26.34 -9.45
C LEU A 55 -1.58 25.80 -8.57
N MET A 56 -1.74 24.62 -7.99
CA MET A 56 -0.67 23.93 -7.26
C MET A 56 0.50 23.61 -8.18
N LEU A 57 0.26 23.06 -9.37
CA LEU A 57 1.30 22.79 -10.36
C LEU A 57 1.97 24.07 -10.84
N ALA A 58 1.20 25.13 -11.06
CA ALA A 58 1.72 26.46 -11.40
C ALA A 58 2.57 27.05 -10.27
N SER A 59 2.17 26.90 -9.00
CA SER A 59 2.95 27.36 -7.84
C SER A 59 4.26 26.59 -7.70
N VAL A 60 4.24 25.28 -7.95
CA VAL A 60 5.44 24.43 -8.00
C VAL A 60 6.36 24.85 -9.14
N PHE A 61 5.80 25.15 -10.30
CA PHE A 61 6.55 25.62 -11.48
C PHE A 61 7.14 27.02 -11.26
N CYS A 62 6.35 27.94 -10.67
CA CYS A 62 6.82 29.27 -10.30
C CYS A 62 7.90 29.20 -9.21
N ALA A 63 7.73 28.37 -8.17
CA ALA A 63 8.75 28.16 -7.15
C ALA A 63 10.05 27.59 -7.73
N ALA A 64 9.95 26.69 -8.70
CA ALA A 64 11.11 26.16 -9.42
C ALA A 64 11.81 27.21 -10.32
N ARG A 65 11.06 28.20 -10.86
CA ARG A 65 11.59 29.31 -11.68
C ARG A 65 12.13 30.48 -10.87
N ILE A 66 11.59 30.72 -9.70
CA ILE A 66 12.07 31.74 -8.74
C ILE A 66 13.38 31.29 -8.05
N ARG A 67 13.71 30.00 -8.13
CA ARG A 67 14.92 29.37 -7.61
C ARG A 67 16.25 30.15 -7.87
N PRO A 68 16.52 30.67 -9.07
CA PRO A 68 17.75 31.42 -9.31
C PRO A 68 17.87 32.73 -8.53
N LEU A 69 16.74 33.35 -8.19
CA LEU A 69 16.72 34.64 -7.48
C LEU A 69 17.04 34.53 -5.98
N PHE A 70 16.82 33.33 -5.40
CA PHE A 70 17.06 33.08 -3.97
C PHE A 70 18.33 32.27 -3.69
N VAL A 71 18.89 31.59 -4.68
CA VAL A 71 20.06 30.72 -4.51
C VAL A 71 21.36 31.52 -4.46
N GLY A 72 21.41 32.71 -5.06
CA GLY A 72 22.62 33.55 -5.09
C GLY A 72 23.07 34.07 -3.73
N GLU A 73 22.15 34.26 -2.76
CA GLU A 73 22.48 34.82 -1.45
C GLU A 73 22.54 33.77 -0.29
N LEU A 74 22.22 32.50 -0.57
CA LEU A 74 22.03 31.48 0.47
C LEU A 74 23.17 30.45 0.55
N SER A 75 24.24 30.60 -0.27
CA SER A 75 25.08 29.44 -0.56
C SER A 75 26.06 29.04 0.54
N ASP A 76 26.56 29.90 1.40
CA ASP A 76 27.78 29.53 2.12
C ASP A 76 27.79 29.57 3.66
N THR A 77 26.71 29.97 4.31
CA THR A 77 26.76 30.17 5.78
C THR A 77 25.74 29.46 6.62
N VAL A 78 24.80 28.69 6.05
CA VAL A 78 23.70 28.11 6.81
C VAL A 78 23.72 26.58 6.79
N ALA A 79 23.94 25.98 7.96
CA ALA A 79 23.90 24.52 8.14
C ALA A 79 22.60 23.91 7.55
N PRO A 80 22.69 22.77 6.85
CA PRO A 80 21.50 22.10 6.29
C PRO A 80 20.56 21.69 7.41
N LEU A 81 19.25 21.86 7.18
CA LEU A 81 18.23 21.32 8.09
C LEU A 81 18.41 19.82 8.27
N ALA A 82 18.20 19.32 9.50
CA ALA A 82 18.34 17.91 9.81
C ALA A 82 17.56 17.04 8.80
N ALA A 83 18.20 15.99 8.30
CA ALA A 83 17.62 15.12 7.26
C ALA A 83 16.24 14.58 7.65
N GLY A 84 16.00 14.37 8.95
CA GLY A 84 14.69 13.96 9.48
C GLY A 84 13.58 14.97 9.23
N VAL A 85 13.85 16.27 9.45
CA VAL A 85 12.86 17.33 9.24
C VAL A 85 12.50 17.45 7.76
N ARG A 86 13.50 17.34 6.86
CA ARG A 86 13.26 17.37 5.40
C ARG A 86 12.41 16.19 4.92
N ARG A 87 12.65 15.00 5.48
CA ARG A 87 11.88 13.80 5.19
C ARG A 87 10.44 13.92 5.68
N LEU A 88 10.27 14.40 6.91
CA LEU A 88 8.95 14.59 7.50
C LEU A 88 8.12 15.61 6.70
N ASN A 89 8.70 16.73 6.28
CA ASN A 89 8.03 17.72 5.43
C ASN A 89 7.55 17.11 4.11
N LEU A 90 8.37 16.25 3.50
CA LEU A 90 8.01 15.60 2.26
C LEU A 90 6.87 14.59 2.44
N VAL A 91 6.93 13.75 3.48
CA VAL A 91 5.87 12.80 3.80
C VAL A 91 4.58 13.54 4.11
N ALA A 92 4.62 14.61 4.91
CA ALA A 92 3.47 15.43 5.24
C ALA A 92 2.84 16.08 4.00
N ALA A 93 3.65 16.60 3.07
CA ALA A 93 3.13 17.19 1.83
C ALA A 93 2.43 16.15 0.93
N ILE A 94 2.96 14.94 0.88
CA ILE A 94 2.39 13.85 0.08
C ILE A 94 1.09 13.33 0.69
N THR A 95 1.06 13.11 2.02
CA THR A 95 -0.17 12.68 2.70
C THR A 95 -1.26 13.74 2.56
N LEU A 96 -0.90 15.01 2.54
CA LEU A 96 -1.84 16.09 2.29
C LEU A 96 -2.42 16.06 0.86
N VAL A 97 -1.59 15.78 -0.16
CA VAL A 97 -2.09 15.56 -1.54
C VAL A 97 -3.07 14.39 -1.59
N ALA A 98 -2.68 13.25 -1.02
CA ALA A 98 -3.54 12.05 -1.00
C ALA A 98 -4.86 12.32 -0.27
N GLN A 99 -4.83 13.05 0.83
CA GLN A 99 -6.01 13.43 1.61
C GLN A 99 -6.93 14.39 0.84
N THR A 100 -6.36 15.33 0.07
CA THR A 100 -7.12 16.23 -0.80
C THR A 100 -7.86 15.47 -1.90
N LEU A 101 -7.17 14.50 -2.53
CA LEU A 101 -7.79 13.62 -3.53
C LEU A 101 -8.89 12.74 -2.93
N MET A 102 -8.70 12.24 -1.72
CA MET A 102 -9.73 11.50 -0.98
C MET A 102 -10.96 12.35 -0.69
N GLY A 103 -10.78 13.59 -0.24
CA GLY A 103 -11.87 14.53 0.00
C GLY A 103 -12.67 14.80 -1.28
N ALA A 104 -12.00 14.98 -2.42
CA ALA A 104 -12.64 15.13 -3.72
C ALA A 104 -13.47 13.88 -4.10
N LEU A 105 -12.94 12.68 -3.85
CA LEU A 105 -13.63 11.41 -4.11
C LEU A 105 -14.88 11.27 -3.23
N VAL A 106 -14.81 11.59 -1.94
CA VAL A 106 -15.96 11.59 -1.02
C VAL A 106 -17.07 12.51 -1.54
N ARG A 107 -16.72 13.72 -1.93
CA ARG A 107 -17.70 14.68 -2.49
C ARG A 107 -18.34 14.21 -3.77
N PHE A 108 -17.52 13.66 -4.70
CA PHE A 108 -18.03 13.11 -5.94
C PHE A 108 -19.03 11.98 -5.65
N THR A 109 -18.69 11.05 -4.76
CA THR A 109 -19.55 9.91 -4.40
C THR A 109 -20.86 10.37 -3.75
N LEU A 110 -20.79 11.40 -2.88
CA LEU A 110 -21.98 12.02 -2.28
C LEU A 110 -22.89 12.64 -3.33
N ALA A 111 -22.33 13.42 -4.27
CA ALA A 111 -23.11 14.04 -5.35
C ALA A 111 -23.80 13.02 -6.27
N VAL A 112 -23.13 11.87 -6.54
CA VAL A 112 -23.72 10.77 -7.32
C VAL A 112 -24.79 10.02 -6.52
N ALA A 113 -24.63 9.91 -5.20
CA ALA A 113 -25.59 9.25 -4.32
C ALA A 113 -26.89 10.06 -4.15
N GLU A 114 -26.82 11.38 -4.13
CA GLU A 114 -28.01 12.26 -4.16
C GLU A 114 -28.86 12.02 -5.41
N GLY A 115 -28.25 11.48 -6.50
CA GLY A 115 -28.93 11.00 -7.69
C GLY A 115 -29.46 9.56 -7.63
N GLY A 116 -29.35 8.86 -6.49
CA GLY A 116 -29.90 7.50 -6.29
C GLY A 116 -29.04 6.34 -6.80
N ALA A 117 -27.80 6.59 -7.26
CA ALA A 117 -26.97 5.60 -7.97
C ALA A 117 -25.98 4.81 -7.09
N VAL A 118 -25.84 5.10 -5.78
CA VAL A 118 -24.83 4.48 -4.89
C VAL A 118 -25.43 4.05 -3.56
N ALA A 119 -25.03 2.87 -3.07
CA ALA A 119 -25.49 2.36 -1.78
C ALA A 119 -24.97 3.21 -0.60
N THR A 120 -25.83 3.51 0.37
CA THR A 120 -25.52 4.35 1.54
C THR A 120 -24.39 3.79 2.43
N ALA A 121 -24.17 2.47 2.42
CA ALA A 121 -23.10 1.82 3.17
C ALA A 121 -21.70 2.19 2.67
N ASP A 122 -21.52 2.30 1.35
CA ASP A 122 -20.22 2.63 0.73
C ASP A 122 -19.82 4.07 1.02
N ILE A 123 -20.78 4.97 1.10
CA ILE A 123 -20.56 6.38 1.42
C ILE A 123 -20.05 6.56 2.84
N LYS A 124 -20.65 5.88 3.83
CA LYS A 124 -20.22 5.94 5.23
C LYS A 124 -18.80 5.41 5.40
N GLY A 125 -18.44 4.33 4.71
CA GLY A 125 -17.08 3.79 4.69
C GLY A 125 -16.07 4.82 4.18
N LEU A 126 -16.37 5.47 3.07
CA LEU A 126 -15.52 6.48 2.43
C LEU A 126 -15.37 7.73 3.30
N GLN A 127 -16.46 8.21 3.92
CA GLN A 127 -16.44 9.33 4.86
C GLN A 127 -15.58 9.03 6.10
N THR A 128 -15.72 7.82 6.66
CA THR A 128 -14.91 7.38 7.81
C THR A 128 -13.43 7.34 7.46
N MET A 129 -13.08 6.84 6.29
CA MET A 129 -11.70 6.82 5.82
C MET A 129 -11.14 8.22 5.59
N HIS A 130 -11.93 9.13 5.02
CA HIS A 130 -11.53 10.52 4.88
C HIS A 130 -11.29 11.17 6.25
N ALA A 131 -12.14 10.92 7.24
CA ALA A 131 -12.00 11.47 8.60
C ALA A 131 -10.74 10.92 9.29
N VAL A 132 -10.50 9.61 9.25
CA VAL A 132 -9.30 8.98 9.83
C VAL A 132 -8.03 9.44 9.12
N GLY A 133 -8.04 9.46 7.79
CA GLY A 133 -6.92 9.97 7.00
C GLY A 133 -6.63 11.44 7.26
N SER A 134 -7.68 12.27 7.49
CA SER A 134 -7.53 13.68 7.88
C SER A 134 -6.82 13.82 9.21
N LEU A 135 -7.17 13.03 10.22
CA LEU A 135 -6.51 13.06 11.53
C LEU A 135 -5.01 12.72 11.40
N VAL A 136 -4.67 11.66 10.68
CA VAL A 136 -3.27 11.28 10.44
C VAL A 136 -2.51 12.39 9.70
N THR A 137 -3.13 12.97 8.68
CA THR A 137 -2.52 14.06 7.90
C THR A 137 -2.30 15.31 8.74
N VAL A 138 -3.27 15.70 9.56
CA VAL A 138 -3.15 16.84 10.50
C VAL A 138 -1.96 16.64 11.44
N LEU A 139 -1.83 15.45 12.04
CA LEU A 139 -0.72 15.14 12.95
C LEU A 139 0.63 15.18 12.22
N LEU A 140 0.73 14.63 11.04
CA LEU A 140 1.97 14.62 10.24
C LEU A 140 2.37 16.03 9.80
N VAL A 141 1.42 16.82 9.31
CA VAL A 141 1.67 18.20 8.86
C VAL A 141 2.04 19.09 10.05
N ALA A 142 1.36 18.95 11.18
CA ALA A 142 1.68 19.71 12.39
C ALA A 142 3.08 19.35 12.93
N ALA A 143 3.42 18.05 12.96
CA ALA A 143 4.77 17.60 13.35
C ALA A 143 5.84 18.11 12.39
N ALA A 144 5.58 18.12 11.08
CA ALA A 144 6.48 18.64 10.05
C ALA A 144 6.71 20.16 10.20
N ALA A 145 5.65 20.91 10.41
CA ALA A 145 5.71 22.35 10.65
C ALA A 145 6.45 22.66 11.97
N GLY A 146 6.09 21.98 13.07
CA GLY A 146 6.76 22.14 14.36
C GLY A 146 8.26 21.80 14.31
N GLY A 147 8.62 20.69 13.67
CA GLY A 147 10.01 20.30 13.45
C GLY A 147 10.79 21.31 12.60
N THR A 148 10.14 21.91 11.60
CA THR A 148 10.74 22.99 10.79
C THR A 148 10.92 24.27 11.59
N ILE A 149 9.95 24.68 12.41
CA ILE A 149 10.04 25.82 13.31
C ILE A 149 11.23 25.66 14.26
N ALA A 150 11.34 24.47 14.88
CA ALA A 150 12.41 24.15 15.82
C ALA A 150 13.80 24.14 15.16
N ALA A 151 13.90 23.62 13.93
CA ALA A 151 15.17 23.49 13.22
C ALA A 151 15.59 24.73 12.41
N ALA A 152 14.68 25.69 12.18
CA ALA A 152 14.93 26.88 11.35
C ALA A 152 15.57 28.06 12.13
N HIS A 153 16.57 27.78 12.98
CA HIS A 153 17.30 28.83 13.66
C HIS A 153 18.00 29.73 12.66
N GLY A 154 17.89 31.05 12.85
CA GLY A 154 18.47 32.07 11.94
C GLY A 154 17.73 32.27 10.61
N ARG A 155 16.58 31.64 10.40
CA ARG A 155 15.79 31.72 9.15
C ARG A 155 14.35 32.18 9.43
N PRO A 156 14.10 33.46 9.71
CA PRO A 156 12.77 33.95 10.12
C PRO A 156 11.70 33.70 9.06
N TRP A 157 12.02 33.80 7.78
CA TRP A 157 11.11 33.55 6.67
C TRP A 157 10.62 32.06 6.63
N LEU A 158 11.52 31.10 6.90
CA LEU A 158 11.17 29.67 6.93
C LEU A 158 10.33 29.34 8.16
N ARG A 159 10.60 29.98 9.32
CA ARG A 159 9.74 29.90 10.50
C ARG A 159 8.35 30.48 10.20
N GLY A 160 8.26 31.64 9.54
CA GLY A 160 6.97 32.23 9.14
C GLY A 160 6.17 31.29 8.23
N LEU A 161 6.82 30.69 7.23
CA LEU A 161 6.18 29.72 6.35
C LEU A 161 5.70 28.47 7.10
N ALA A 162 6.50 27.91 8.00
CA ALA A 162 6.12 26.75 8.81
C ALA A 162 4.98 27.10 9.81
N THR A 163 4.98 28.31 10.38
CA THR A 163 3.89 28.80 11.23
C THR A 163 2.59 28.95 10.43
N SER A 164 2.65 29.46 9.18
CA SER A 164 1.45 29.53 8.33
C SER A 164 0.89 28.17 7.99
N VAL A 165 1.75 27.16 7.74
CA VAL A 165 1.32 25.77 7.53
C VAL A 165 0.61 25.23 8.78
N LEU A 166 1.16 25.48 9.96
CA LEU A 166 0.55 25.05 11.24
C LEU A 166 -0.82 25.69 11.45
N LEU A 167 -0.95 27.00 11.23
CA LEU A 167 -2.22 27.70 11.36
C LEU A 167 -3.26 27.22 10.35
N LEU A 168 -2.85 27.00 9.09
CA LEU A 168 -3.75 26.53 8.05
C LEU A 168 -4.23 25.08 8.30
N VAL A 169 -3.38 24.19 8.82
CA VAL A 169 -3.80 22.83 9.14
C VAL A 169 -4.76 22.78 10.30
N LEU A 170 -4.58 23.66 11.31
CA LEU A 170 -5.51 23.78 12.43
C LEU A 170 -6.85 24.36 11.96
N ALA A 171 -6.83 25.38 11.10
CA ALA A 171 -8.04 25.93 10.49
C ALA A 171 -8.79 24.89 9.66
N GLN A 172 -8.08 24.12 8.84
CA GLN A 172 -8.65 23.05 8.02
C GLN A 172 -9.33 21.97 8.88
N ALA A 173 -8.66 21.56 9.98
CA ALA A 173 -9.21 20.61 10.93
C ALA A 173 -10.46 21.15 11.63
N GLY A 174 -10.42 22.42 12.07
CA GLY A 174 -11.57 23.10 12.69
C GLY A 174 -12.78 23.17 11.77
N ILE A 175 -12.57 23.57 10.50
CA ILE A 175 -13.64 23.63 9.50
C ILE A 175 -14.22 22.22 9.25
N GLY A 176 -13.39 21.18 9.19
CA GLY A 176 -13.84 19.81 9.02
C GLY A 176 -14.67 19.27 10.19
N LEU A 177 -14.32 19.64 11.43
CA LEU A 177 -15.03 19.24 12.64
C LEU A 177 -16.39 19.94 12.81
N LEU A 178 -16.52 21.16 12.35
CA LEU A 178 -17.76 21.94 12.47
C LEU A 178 -18.90 21.45 11.56
N GLY A 179 -18.61 20.52 10.63
CA GLY A 179 -19.60 19.71 9.90
C GLY A 179 -20.63 20.44 9.02
N GLY A 180 -20.71 21.76 9.10
CA GLY A 180 -21.67 22.61 8.37
C GLY A 180 -21.04 23.84 7.70
N ALA A 181 -19.69 23.91 7.71
CA ALA A 181 -18.98 25.01 7.08
C ALA A 181 -19.10 24.95 5.56
N ASP A 182 -19.18 26.12 4.93
CA ASP A 182 -19.24 26.25 3.48
C ASP A 182 -18.09 25.44 2.86
N PHE A 183 -18.43 24.46 2.01
CA PHE A 183 -17.50 23.62 1.29
C PHE A 183 -16.42 24.41 0.55
N ARG A 184 -16.78 25.60 0.04
CA ARG A 184 -15.84 26.50 -0.65
C ARG A 184 -14.71 26.96 0.26
N LEU A 185 -15.04 27.26 1.54
CA LEU A 185 -14.06 27.61 2.54
C LEU A 185 -13.13 26.45 2.87
N HIS A 186 -13.67 25.24 3.02
CA HIS A 186 -12.87 24.03 3.27
C HIS A 186 -11.89 23.77 2.13
N VAL A 187 -12.32 23.86 0.87
CA VAL A 187 -11.45 23.70 -0.31
C VAL A 187 -10.42 24.82 -0.39
N GLY A 188 -10.83 26.07 -0.18
CA GLY A 188 -9.93 27.23 -0.24
C GLY A 188 -8.79 27.15 0.77
N VAL A 189 -9.09 26.81 2.03
CA VAL A 189 -8.07 26.61 3.07
C VAL A 189 -7.20 25.40 2.77
N GLY A 190 -7.77 24.31 2.26
CA GLY A 190 -7.04 23.10 1.84
C GLY A 190 -6.02 23.39 0.73
N VAL A 191 -6.40 24.18 -0.28
CA VAL A 191 -5.50 24.62 -1.36
C VAL A 191 -4.37 25.50 -0.83
N ALA A 192 -4.71 26.48 0.03
CA ALA A 192 -3.71 27.34 0.66
C ALA A 192 -2.71 26.54 1.52
N LEU A 193 -3.22 25.58 2.30
CA LEU A 193 -2.41 24.66 3.10
C LEU A 193 -1.48 23.84 2.22
N LEU A 194 -1.99 23.26 1.13
CA LEU A 194 -1.21 22.45 0.20
C LEU A 194 -0.09 23.26 -0.45
N ALA A 195 -0.38 24.47 -0.92
CA ALA A 195 0.62 25.35 -1.53
C ALA A 195 1.73 25.74 -0.53
N ASN A 196 1.36 26.07 0.72
CA ASN A 196 2.33 26.42 1.76
C ASN A 196 3.17 25.20 2.21
N ALA A 197 2.56 24.04 2.42
CA ALA A 197 3.26 22.80 2.79
C ALA A 197 4.24 22.36 1.70
N TRP A 198 3.85 22.50 0.43
CA TRP A 198 4.73 22.22 -0.70
C TRP A 198 5.88 23.23 -0.80
N GLY A 199 5.58 24.52 -0.62
CA GLY A 199 6.57 25.57 -0.54
C GLY A 199 7.59 25.32 0.59
N MET A 200 7.16 24.92 1.77
CA MET A 200 8.00 24.54 2.90
C MET A 200 8.87 23.32 2.55
N THR A 201 8.32 22.32 1.86
CA THR A 201 9.06 21.13 1.42
C THR A 201 10.16 21.49 0.43
N LEU A 202 9.88 22.35 -0.55
CA LEU A 202 10.86 22.85 -1.51
C LEU A 202 11.94 23.69 -0.83
N ALA A 203 11.54 24.62 0.04
CA ALA A 203 12.45 25.49 0.76
C ALA A 203 13.44 24.74 1.68
N THR A 204 13.03 23.58 2.22
CA THR A 204 13.88 22.74 3.07
C THR A 204 14.81 21.81 2.28
N ARG A 205 14.65 21.69 0.96
CA ARG A 205 15.41 20.76 0.10
C ARG A 205 16.72 21.30 -0.45
N HIS A 206 17.06 22.56 -0.25
CA HIS A 206 18.17 23.24 -0.93
C HIS A 206 19.59 22.85 -0.47
N ALA A 207 19.90 21.55 -0.34
CA ALA A 207 21.28 21.10 -0.13
C ALA A 207 21.54 19.68 -0.69
N ILE A 208 21.07 19.37 -1.91
CA ILE A 208 21.43 18.11 -2.56
C ILE A 208 22.34 18.40 -3.76
N PRO A 209 23.55 17.82 -3.83
CA PRO A 209 24.42 17.93 -4.99
C PRO A 209 23.74 17.41 -6.26
N ASN A 210 23.93 18.07 -7.37
CA ASN A 210 23.43 17.66 -8.69
C ASN A 210 23.96 16.27 -9.06
N THR A 211 23.08 15.27 -9.04
CA THR A 211 23.38 13.98 -9.68
C THR A 211 23.04 14.08 -11.16
N THR A 212 23.89 13.51 -12.00
CA THR A 212 23.69 13.44 -13.46
C THR A 212 22.31 12.89 -13.83
N PRO A 213 21.61 13.46 -14.84
CA PRO A 213 20.29 12.98 -15.26
C PRO A 213 20.38 11.53 -15.73
N ARG A 214 19.61 10.64 -15.12
CA ARG A 214 19.48 9.26 -15.58
C ARG A 214 18.48 9.13 -16.71
N PRO A 215 18.65 8.19 -17.65
CA PRO A 215 17.66 7.86 -18.66
C PRO A 215 16.33 7.49 -17.98
N SER A 216 15.21 8.01 -18.47
CA SER A 216 13.85 7.78 -17.91
C SER A 216 13.48 6.29 -17.80
N ALA A 217 13.88 5.48 -18.79
CA ALA A 217 13.66 4.04 -18.81
C ALA A 217 14.41 3.29 -17.68
N ALA A 218 15.62 3.74 -17.33
CA ALA A 218 16.38 3.14 -16.24
C ALA A 218 15.76 3.49 -14.88
N LEU A 219 15.26 4.71 -14.70
CA LEU A 219 14.55 5.13 -13.51
C LEU A 219 13.24 4.33 -13.33
N PHE A 220 12.46 4.19 -14.40
CA PHE A 220 11.21 3.40 -14.38
C PHE A 220 11.45 1.95 -13.98
N ARG A 221 12.47 1.30 -14.56
CA ARG A 221 12.86 -0.07 -14.20
C ARG A 221 13.25 -0.18 -12.71
N ASP A 222 14.00 0.78 -12.18
CA ASP A 222 14.40 0.81 -10.78
C ASP A 222 13.20 1.07 -9.86
N CYS A 223 12.21 1.88 -10.26
CA CYS A 223 10.93 2.05 -9.54
C CYS A 223 10.13 0.74 -9.47
N ILE A 224 10.02 0.01 -10.59
CA ILE A 224 9.39 -1.31 -10.60
C ILE A 224 10.17 -2.28 -9.70
N ALA A 225 11.50 -2.25 -9.71
CA ALA A 225 12.31 -3.13 -8.86
C ALA A 225 12.09 -2.87 -7.36
N LEU A 226 11.75 -1.63 -6.94
CA LEU A 226 11.37 -1.34 -5.55
C LEU A 226 10.11 -2.09 -5.10
N THR A 227 9.15 -2.31 -5.98
CA THR A 227 7.90 -3.04 -5.66
C THR A 227 8.09 -4.56 -5.59
N LYS A 228 9.29 -5.09 -5.93
CA LYS A 228 9.59 -6.54 -5.99
C LYS A 228 8.54 -7.33 -6.78
N PRO A 229 8.37 -7.12 -8.08
CA PRO A 229 7.22 -7.60 -8.86
C PRO A 229 7.02 -9.12 -8.80
N ARG A 230 8.08 -9.93 -8.64
CA ARG A 230 7.96 -11.40 -8.49
C ARG A 230 7.26 -11.78 -7.18
N VAL A 231 7.57 -11.11 -6.08
CA VAL A 231 6.91 -11.34 -4.77
C VAL A 231 5.49 -10.81 -4.81
N THR A 232 5.31 -9.60 -5.33
CA THR A 232 4.00 -8.96 -5.46
C THR A 232 3.05 -9.78 -6.35
N GLY A 233 3.56 -10.38 -7.44
CA GLY A 233 2.79 -11.29 -8.30
C GLY A 233 2.30 -12.55 -7.59
N LEU A 234 3.12 -13.14 -6.70
CA LEU A 234 2.68 -14.29 -5.89
C LEU A 234 1.58 -13.89 -4.89
N VAL A 235 1.72 -12.73 -4.25
CA VAL A 235 0.70 -12.18 -3.35
C VAL A 235 -0.60 -11.90 -4.10
N PHE A 236 -0.53 -11.31 -5.29
CA PHE A 236 -1.67 -11.11 -6.17
C PHE A 236 -2.37 -12.43 -6.51
N PHE A 237 -1.61 -13.46 -6.85
CA PHE A 237 -2.16 -14.80 -7.11
C PHE A 237 -2.94 -15.35 -5.91
N THR A 238 -2.39 -15.24 -4.71
CA THR A 238 -3.07 -15.75 -3.50
C THR A 238 -4.30 -14.93 -3.11
N PHE A 239 -4.29 -13.61 -3.35
CA PHE A 239 -5.49 -12.76 -3.25
C PHE A 239 -6.57 -13.21 -4.24
N ALA A 240 -6.20 -13.38 -5.52
CA ALA A 240 -7.12 -13.82 -6.56
C ALA A 240 -7.69 -15.23 -6.26
N ALA A 241 -6.86 -16.13 -5.73
CA ALA A 241 -7.29 -17.46 -5.33
C ALA A 241 -8.29 -17.40 -4.15
N GLY A 242 -8.04 -16.56 -3.12
CA GLY A 242 -8.96 -16.36 -2.02
C GLY A 242 -10.31 -15.83 -2.48
N PHE A 243 -10.32 -14.87 -3.40
CA PHE A 243 -11.54 -14.37 -4.02
C PHE A 243 -12.28 -15.48 -4.80
N ALA A 244 -11.58 -16.19 -5.68
CA ALA A 244 -12.16 -17.24 -6.53
C ALA A 244 -12.68 -18.44 -5.73
N LEU A 245 -12.11 -18.73 -4.56
CA LEU A 245 -12.53 -19.82 -3.67
C LEU A 245 -13.69 -19.42 -2.74
N SER A 246 -14.09 -18.14 -2.69
CA SER A 246 -15.25 -17.71 -1.92
C SER A 246 -16.55 -18.26 -2.50
N PRO A 247 -17.62 -18.41 -1.72
CA PRO A 247 -18.90 -18.93 -2.21
C PRO A 247 -19.66 -17.93 -3.08
N VAL A 248 -19.21 -16.68 -3.13
CA VAL A 248 -19.91 -15.59 -3.83
C VAL A 248 -19.46 -15.53 -5.28
N ALA A 249 -20.44 -15.41 -6.18
CA ALA A 249 -20.17 -15.19 -7.60
C ALA A 249 -19.60 -13.78 -7.83
N LEU A 250 -18.76 -13.65 -8.85
CA LEU A 250 -18.21 -12.36 -9.26
C LEU A 250 -19.35 -11.43 -9.73
N SER A 251 -19.66 -10.42 -8.94
CA SER A 251 -20.70 -9.43 -9.26
C SER A 251 -20.22 -8.32 -10.20
N SER A 252 -18.92 -7.97 -10.13
CA SER A 252 -18.32 -6.90 -10.93
C SER A 252 -16.84 -7.17 -11.21
N TRP A 253 -16.50 -7.32 -12.50
CA TRP A 253 -15.11 -7.46 -12.95
C TRP A 253 -14.27 -6.21 -12.66
N THR A 254 -14.87 -5.03 -12.76
CA THR A 254 -14.20 -3.76 -12.49
C THR A 254 -13.82 -3.64 -11.02
N ASN A 255 -14.72 -3.96 -10.10
CA ASN A 255 -14.45 -3.93 -8.67
C ASN A 255 -13.37 -4.95 -8.28
N TRP A 256 -13.46 -6.17 -8.82
CA TRP A 256 -12.44 -7.18 -8.60
C TRP A 256 -11.05 -6.72 -9.07
N LEU A 257 -10.97 -6.18 -10.31
CA LEU A 257 -9.72 -5.71 -10.89
C LEU A 257 -9.14 -4.54 -10.08
N ASN A 258 -9.98 -3.61 -9.65
CA ASN A 258 -9.56 -2.48 -8.81
C ASN A 258 -9.08 -2.94 -7.43
N ALA A 259 -9.76 -3.88 -6.77
CA ALA A 259 -9.34 -4.46 -5.50
C ALA A 259 -8.00 -5.21 -5.63
N ALA A 260 -7.85 -5.98 -6.71
CA ALA A 260 -6.62 -6.69 -7.04
C ALA A 260 -5.46 -5.72 -7.32
N MET A 261 -5.70 -4.64 -8.07
CA MET A 261 -4.72 -3.59 -8.34
C MET A 261 -4.35 -2.83 -7.06
N ALA A 262 -5.34 -2.49 -6.22
CA ALA A 262 -5.10 -1.86 -4.92
C ALA A 262 -4.22 -2.74 -4.02
N THR A 263 -4.47 -4.06 -4.00
CA THR A 263 -3.62 -5.02 -3.28
C THR A 263 -2.20 -5.06 -3.85
N TRP A 264 -2.04 -5.01 -5.17
CA TRP A 264 -0.73 -4.93 -5.82
C TRP A 264 0.05 -3.68 -5.40
N LEU A 265 -0.61 -2.50 -5.40
CA LEU A 265 -0.01 -1.24 -4.97
C LEU A 265 0.35 -1.26 -3.49
N LEU A 266 -0.51 -1.83 -2.64
CA LEU A 266 -0.28 -1.96 -1.20
C LEU A 266 0.96 -2.80 -0.88
N VAL A 267 1.11 -3.94 -1.55
CA VAL A 267 2.29 -4.80 -1.42
C VAL A 267 3.53 -4.11 -2.00
N GLY A 268 3.39 -3.40 -3.10
CA GLY A 268 4.44 -2.56 -3.67
C GLY A 268 4.94 -1.49 -2.70
N SER A 269 4.02 -0.83 -1.99
CA SER A 269 4.34 0.11 -0.90
C SER A 269 5.15 -0.56 0.21
N ALA A 270 4.63 -1.69 0.74
CA ALA A 270 5.30 -2.44 1.81
C ALA A 270 6.73 -2.84 1.42
N ASN A 271 6.93 -3.30 0.18
CA ASN A 271 8.24 -3.66 -0.35
C ASN A 271 9.20 -2.47 -0.51
N ALA A 272 8.70 -1.32 -0.98
CA ALA A 272 9.51 -0.11 -1.13
C ALA A 272 9.97 0.42 0.24
N LEU A 273 9.06 0.47 1.22
CA LEU A 273 9.37 0.90 2.58
C LEU A 273 10.28 -0.10 3.31
N ASN A 274 10.10 -1.41 3.09
CA ASN A 274 11.02 -2.43 3.60
C ASN A 274 12.45 -2.22 3.06
N MET A 275 12.61 -1.97 1.73
CA MET A 275 13.92 -1.66 1.18
C MET A 275 14.49 -0.34 1.73
N TYR A 276 13.64 0.65 2.01
CA TYR A 276 14.07 1.90 2.64
C TYR A 276 14.63 1.66 4.05
N ILE A 277 13.96 0.85 4.86
CA ILE A 277 14.37 0.53 6.23
C ILE A 277 15.63 -0.34 6.24
N GLU A 278 15.69 -1.36 5.39
CA GLU A 278 16.79 -2.35 5.35
C GLU A 278 17.97 -1.94 4.45
N ARG A 279 17.98 -0.74 3.82
CA ARG A 279 18.96 -0.35 2.80
C ARG A 279 20.43 -0.53 3.20
N ASP A 280 20.76 -0.28 4.45
CA ASP A 280 22.14 -0.37 4.96
C ASP A 280 22.55 -1.82 5.26
N LEU A 281 21.60 -2.67 5.65
CA LEU A 281 21.77 -4.11 5.81
C LEU A 281 21.86 -4.82 4.45
N ASP A 282 21.01 -4.42 3.52
CA ASP A 282 20.97 -4.95 2.15
C ASP A 282 22.32 -4.75 1.42
N ARG A 283 23.08 -3.69 1.75
CA ARG A 283 24.44 -3.48 1.24
C ARG A 283 25.44 -4.57 1.64
N ARG A 284 25.22 -5.21 2.78
CA ARG A 284 26.12 -6.24 3.33
C ARG A 284 25.84 -7.64 2.75
N MET A 285 24.75 -7.81 2.02
CA MET A 285 24.35 -9.09 1.43
C MET A 285 24.60 -9.07 -0.07
N THR A 286 25.33 -10.04 -0.61
CA THR A 286 25.67 -10.15 -2.05
C THR A 286 24.42 -10.12 -2.94
N ARG A 287 23.35 -10.78 -2.54
CA ARG A 287 22.09 -10.87 -3.29
C ARG A 287 21.34 -9.53 -3.36
N THR A 288 21.44 -8.68 -2.33
CA THR A 288 20.63 -7.47 -2.21
C THR A 288 21.42 -6.18 -2.41
N ALA A 289 22.75 -6.24 -2.38
CA ALA A 289 23.63 -5.09 -2.63
C ALA A 289 23.36 -4.39 -3.98
N GLN A 290 22.92 -5.16 -4.98
CA GLN A 290 22.61 -4.64 -6.32
C GLN A 290 21.18 -4.10 -6.45
N ARG A 291 20.37 -4.08 -5.38
CA ARG A 291 19.06 -3.43 -5.40
C ARG A 291 19.18 -1.92 -5.62
N PRO A 292 18.13 -1.25 -6.13
CA PRO A 292 18.20 0.18 -6.47
C PRO A 292 18.66 1.10 -5.35
N LEU A 293 18.20 0.86 -4.11
CA LEU A 293 18.54 1.67 -2.94
C LEU A 293 19.95 1.40 -2.41
N PRO A 294 20.35 0.14 -2.11
CA PRO A 294 21.71 -0.17 -1.66
C PRO A 294 22.78 0.24 -2.67
N ALA A 295 22.48 0.07 -3.96
CA ALA A 295 23.38 0.47 -5.05
C ALA A 295 23.40 2.00 -5.31
N GLY A 296 22.66 2.80 -4.55
CA GLY A 296 22.60 4.25 -4.71
C GLY A 296 21.89 4.73 -6.01
N ARG A 297 21.21 3.83 -6.71
CA ARG A 297 20.52 4.17 -7.96
C ARG A 297 19.23 4.95 -7.76
N ILE A 298 18.56 4.79 -6.64
CA ILE A 298 17.41 5.57 -6.18
C ILE A 298 17.77 6.20 -4.84
N SER A 299 17.36 7.44 -4.64
CA SER A 299 17.56 8.08 -3.33
C SER A 299 16.61 7.50 -2.29
N PRO A 300 17.04 7.39 -1.02
CA PRO A 300 16.17 6.93 0.07
C PRO A 300 14.88 7.75 0.19
N GLU A 301 14.98 9.06 -0.02
CA GLU A 301 13.83 9.97 0.02
C GLU A 301 12.79 9.62 -1.05
N PHE A 302 13.24 9.30 -2.27
CA PHE A 302 12.33 8.90 -3.34
C PHE A 302 11.61 7.59 -3.01
N ALA A 303 12.31 6.60 -2.46
CA ALA A 303 11.69 5.32 -2.08
C ALA A 303 10.69 5.49 -0.93
N LEU A 304 11.00 6.34 0.06
CA LEU A 304 10.08 6.70 1.14
C LEU A 304 8.81 7.34 0.58
N VAL A 305 8.97 8.34 -0.31
CA VAL A 305 7.84 9.01 -0.98
C VAL A 305 7.00 8.02 -1.75
N MET A 306 7.64 7.24 -2.62
CA MET A 306 6.94 6.26 -3.46
C MET A 306 6.15 5.27 -2.59
N GLY A 307 6.77 4.71 -1.54
CA GLY A 307 6.09 3.80 -0.62
C GLY A 307 4.90 4.45 0.08
N THR A 308 5.05 5.70 0.55
CA THR A 308 3.96 6.44 1.20
C THR A 308 2.81 6.75 0.24
N VAL A 309 3.10 7.21 -0.99
CA VAL A 309 2.07 7.46 -2.01
C VAL A 309 1.30 6.18 -2.33
N LEU A 310 2.01 5.07 -2.52
CA LEU A 310 1.38 3.80 -2.86
C LEU A 310 0.41 3.32 -1.77
N VAL A 311 0.72 3.44 -0.46
CA VAL A 311 -0.23 3.05 0.59
C VAL A 311 -1.39 4.04 0.71
N CYS A 312 -1.14 5.35 0.56
CA CYS A 312 -2.19 6.37 0.61
C CYS A 312 -3.21 6.23 -0.53
N VAL A 313 -2.79 5.71 -1.69
CA VAL A 313 -3.68 5.43 -2.83
C VAL A 313 -4.35 4.07 -2.68
N SER A 314 -3.60 3.04 -2.29
CA SER A 314 -4.09 1.65 -2.30
C SER A 314 -5.15 1.36 -1.24
N LEU A 315 -5.03 1.89 -0.02
CA LEU A 315 -6.00 1.62 1.05
C LEU A 315 -7.39 2.18 0.75
N PRO A 316 -7.53 3.46 0.35
CA PRO A 316 -8.81 3.98 -0.09
C PRO A 316 -9.39 3.25 -1.30
N MET A 317 -8.54 2.97 -2.29
CA MET A 317 -8.95 2.21 -3.46
C MET A 317 -9.48 0.82 -3.08
N LEU A 318 -8.84 0.14 -2.12
CA LEU A 318 -9.27 -1.16 -1.63
C LEU A 318 -10.61 -1.09 -0.88
N ALA A 319 -10.83 -0.02 -0.09
CA ALA A 319 -12.08 0.17 0.62
C ALA A 319 -13.26 0.42 -0.34
N VAL A 320 -13.04 1.18 -1.40
CA VAL A 320 -14.08 1.49 -2.40
C VAL A 320 -14.33 0.31 -3.33
N ALA A 321 -13.25 -0.35 -3.79
CA ALA A 321 -13.37 -1.43 -4.77
C ALA A 321 -13.83 -2.78 -4.16
N ALA A 322 -13.55 -2.99 -2.86
CA ALA A 322 -13.98 -4.17 -2.13
C ALA A 322 -14.91 -3.77 -0.98
N ASN A 323 -14.34 -3.47 0.19
CA ASN A 323 -15.07 -3.02 1.38
C ASN A 323 -14.09 -2.57 2.49
N GLY A 324 -14.64 -1.93 3.55
CA GLY A 324 -13.85 -1.42 4.67
C GLY A 324 -13.11 -2.52 5.46
N LEU A 325 -13.68 -3.71 5.57
CA LEU A 325 -13.05 -4.86 6.23
C LEU A 325 -11.78 -5.30 5.50
N THR A 326 -11.85 -5.45 4.17
CA THR A 326 -10.70 -5.81 3.33
C THR A 326 -9.60 -4.75 3.39
N ALA A 327 -9.98 -3.47 3.41
CA ALA A 327 -9.03 -2.37 3.57
C ALA A 327 -8.36 -2.38 4.96
N LEU A 328 -9.11 -2.68 6.02
CA LEU A 328 -8.56 -2.84 7.38
C LEU A 328 -7.56 -4.00 7.45
N LEU A 329 -7.90 -5.16 6.88
CA LEU A 329 -6.97 -6.30 6.82
C LEU A 329 -5.71 -5.95 6.00
N GLY A 330 -5.87 -5.23 4.90
CA GLY A 330 -4.76 -4.70 4.11
C GLY A 330 -3.87 -3.76 4.91
N PHE A 331 -4.45 -2.84 5.68
CA PHE A 331 -3.70 -1.95 6.58
C PHE A 331 -2.95 -2.73 7.65
N ILE A 332 -3.58 -3.71 8.30
CA ILE A 332 -2.94 -4.57 9.30
C ILE A 332 -1.76 -5.34 8.68
N ALA A 333 -1.94 -5.90 7.48
CA ALA A 333 -0.88 -6.59 6.74
C ALA A 333 0.30 -5.65 6.45
N TRP A 334 0.02 -4.47 5.91
CA TRP A 334 1.02 -3.47 5.58
C TRP A 334 1.75 -2.96 6.82
N ALA A 335 1.02 -2.57 7.86
CA ALA A 335 1.60 -2.04 9.09
C ALA A 335 2.45 -3.09 9.83
N SER A 336 1.96 -4.31 9.96
CA SER A 336 2.70 -5.41 10.57
C SER A 336 3.98 -5.76 9.79
N TYR A 337 3.95 -5.68 8.46
CA TYR A 337 5.14 -5.92 7.63
C TYR A 337 6.18 -4.81 7.78
N VAL A 338 5.75 -3.54 7.70
CA VAL A 338 6.67 -2.39 7.70
C VAL A 338 7.20 -2.10 9.09
N PHE A 339 6.32 -2.01 10.09
CA PHE A 339 6.68 -1.52 11.43
C PHE A 339 7.00 -2.61 12.45
N ALA A 340 6.52 -3.84 12.26
CA ALA A 340 6.82 -4.93 13.17
C ALA A 340 7.85 -5.91 12.57
N TYR A 341 7.51 -6.57 11.46
CA TYR A 341 8.36 -7.60 10.88
C TYR A 341 9.74 -7.09 10.44
N THR A 342 9.78 -5.98 9.71
CA THR A 342 11.03 -5.47 9.13
C THR A 342 12.07 -5.14 10.20
N PRO A 343 11.77 -4.36 11.26
CA PRO A 343 12.75 -4.10 12.32
C PRO A 343 13.02 -5.33 13.20
N LEU A 344 12.03 -6.19 13.42
CA LEU A 344 12.16 -7.36 14.31
C LEU A 344 13.18 -8.38 13.80
N LYS A 345 13.47 -8.44 12.50
CA LYS A 345 14.51 -9.31 11.93
C LYS A 345 15.89 -9.11 12.55
N GLN A 346 16.19 -7.90 13.03
CA GLN A 346 17.46 -7.58 13.67
C GLN A 346 17.45 -7.88 15.16
N ILE A 347 16.26 -8.02 15.74
CA ILE A 347 16.06 -8.11 17.20
C ILE A 347 15.83 -9.56 17.62
N SER A 348 14.96 -10.30 16.90
CA SER A 348 14.49 -11.61 17.32
C SER A 348 14.16 -12.55 16.17
N TRP A 349 14.41 -13.84 16.37
CA TRP A 349 13.98 -14.91 15.44
C TRP A 349 12.45 -15.02 15.34
N THR A 350 11.70 -14.49 16.31
CA THR A 350 10.22 -14.45 16.25
C THR A 350 9.70 -13.60 15.11
N SER A 351 10.57 -12.82 14.47
CA SER A 351 10.27 -12.13 13.19
C SER A 351 9.69 -13.08 12.12
N LEU A 352 10.08 -14.36 12.17
CA LEU A 352 9.53 -15.40 11.30
C LEU A 352 7.99 -15.50 11.44
N LEU A 353 7.49 -15.55 12.68
CA LEU A 353 6.05 -15.67 12.96
C LEU A 353 5.30 -14.35 12.68
N VAL A 354 5.89 -13.23 13.08
CA VAL A 354 5.30 -11.90 12.83
C VAL A 354 5.22 -11.64 11.32
N GLY A 355 6.24 -12.04 10.55
CA GLY A 355 6.26 -11.91 9.10
C GLY A 355 5.31 -12.87 8.38
N ALA A 356 4.93 -13.98 9.02
CA ALA A 356 3.94 -14.89 8.47
C ALA A 356 2.51 -14.30 8.47
N VAL A 357 2.22 -13.34 9.35
CA VAL A 357 0.90 -12.65 9.40
C VAL A 357 0.64 -11.89 8.09
N PRO A 358 1.44 -10.88 7.68
CA PRO A 358 1.19 -10.15 6.43
C PRO A 358 1.26 -11.04 5.19
N GLY A 359 2.10 -12.08 5.20
CA GLY A 359 2.20 -13.01 4.08
C GLY A 359 1.00 -13.95 3.94
N ALA A 360 0.21 -14.16 4.99
CA ALA A 360 -1.00 -14.97 4.97
C ALA A 360 -2.30 -14.16 4.75
N MET A 361 -2.24 -12.83 4.88
CA MET A 361 -3.40 -11.95 4.68
C MET A 361 -3.99 -11.97 3.26
N PRO A 362 -3.23 -12.07 2.17
CA PRO A 362 -3.77 -11.92 0.82
C PRO A 362 -4.96 -12.83 0.49
N PRO A 363 -4.96 -14.14 0.73
CA PRO A 363 -6.13 -14.97 0.44
C PRO A 363 -7.34 -14.63 1.34
N LEU A 364 -7.10 -14.22 2.59
CA LEU A 364 -8.16 -13.71 3.47
C LEU A 364 -8.73 -12.40 2.94
N MET A 365 -7.89 -11.48 2.47
CA MET A 365 -8.32 -10.24 1.83
C MET A 365 -9.10 -10.50 0.55
N GLY A 366 -8.69 -11.47 -0.28
CA GLY A 366 -9.44 -11.89 -1.46
C GLY A 366 -10.81 -12.44 -1.09
N TRP A 367 -10.89 -13.27 -0.07
CA TRP A 367 -12.15 -13.82 0.47
C TRP A 367 -13.08 -12.72 0.98
N THR A 368 -12.57 -11.83 1.85
CA THR A 368 -13.39 -10.73 2.40
C THR A 368 -13.76 -9.69 1.35
N ALA A 369 -12.97 -9.54 0.29
CA ALA A 369 -13.32 -8.68 -0.84
C ALA A 369 -14.57 -9.20 -1.58
N ALA A 370 -14.75 -10.52 -1.62
CA ALA A 370 -15.93 -11.15 -2.23
C ALA A 370 -17.13 -11.21 -1.28
N THR A 371 -16.91 -11.60 -0.01
CA THR A 371 -17.99 -11.92 0.94
C THR A 371 -18.39 -10.76 1.84
N GLY A 372 -17.52 -9.78 2.07
CA GLY A 372 -17.71 -8.72 3.06
C GLY A 372 -17.56 -9.18 4.52
N SER A 373 -17.21 -10.45 4.78
CA SER A 373 -17.20 -11.05 6.12
C SER A 373 -15.96 -11.89 6.41
N LEU A 374 -15.67 -12.09 7.71
CA LEU A 374 -14.63 -12.99 8.21
C LEU A 374 -15.26 -14.38 8.46
N ASP A 375 -15.23 -15.23 7.43
CA ASP A 375 -15.80 -16.56 7.48
C ASP A 375 -14.74 -17.63 7.74
N ALA A 376 -15.18 -18.81 8.17
CA ALA A 376 -14.30 -19.94 8.45
C ALA A 376 -13.43 -20.32 7.24
N GLY A 377 -13.96 -20.27 6.01
CA GLY A 377 -13.21 -20.57 4.79
C GLY A 377 -12.02 -19.62 4.57
N GLY A 378 -12.24 -18.31 4.71
CA GLY A 378 -11.19 -17.31 4.61
C GLY A 378 -10.14 -17.46 5.71
N LEU A 379 -10.58 -17.71 6.96
CA LEU A 379 -9.68 -17.91 8.10
C LEU A 379 -8.82 -19.18 7.96
N VAL A 380 -9.38 -20.27 7.42
CA VAL A 380 -8.60 -21.49 7.18
C VAL A 380 -7.60 -21.28 6.04
N LEU A 381 -7.94 -20.55 4.97
CA LEU A 381 -6.97 -20.17 3.91
C LEU A 381 -5.83 -19.33 4.48
N PHE A 382 -6.13 -18.38 5.38
CA PHE A 382 -5.10 -17.64 6.14
C PHE A 382 -4.21 -18.60 6.94
N ALA A 383 -4.81 -19.54 7.70
CA ALA A 383 -4.07 -20.49 8.53
C ALA A 383 -3.16 -21.40 7.70
N VAL A 384 -3.61 -21.85 6.52
CA VAL A 384 -2.79 -22.63 5.57
C VAL A 384 -1.54 -21.84 5.17
N LEU A 385 -1.69 -20.60 4.72
CA LEU A 385 -0.54 -19.80 4.32
C LEU A 385 0.34 -19.40 5.50
N PHE A 386 -0.26 -19.05 6.63
CA PHE A 386 0.48 -18.72 7.84
C PHE A 386 1.41 -19.87 8.27
N ALA A 387 0.87 -21.06 8.35
CA ALA A 387 1.66 -22.24 8.73
C ALA A 387 2.68 -22.63 7.65
N TRP A 388 2.29 -22.61 6.37
CA TRP A 388 3.14 -22.99 5.24
C TRP A 388 4.42 -22.14 5.12
N GLN A 389 4.35 -20.86 5.44
CA GLN A 389 5.50 -19.97 5.31
C GLN A 389 6.65 -20.33 6.24
N VAL A 390 6.38 -20.88 7.41
CA VAL A 390 7.41 -21.18 8.41
C VAL A 390 8.42 -22.21 7.91
N PRO A 391 8.04 -23.43 7.46
CA PRO A 391 8.98 -24.38 6.88
C PRO A 391 9.67 -23.84 5.61
N HIS A 392 8.96 -23.07 4.80
CA HIS A 392 9.51 -22.41 3.62
C HIS A 392 10.66 -21.43 3.97
N PHE A 393 10.44 -20.53 4.93
CA PHE A 393 11.45 -19.57 5.36
C PHE A 393 12.62 -20.24 6.13
N ILE A 394 12.35 -21.31 6.88
CA ILE A 394 13.41 -22.10 7.51
C ILE A 394 14.31 -22.72 6.44
N ALA A 395 13.74 -23.28 5.38
CA ALA A 395 14.51 -23.82 4.27
C ALA A 395 15.40 -22.75 3.60
N ILE A 396 14.88 -21.53 3.38
CA ILE A 396 15.68 -20.38 2.89
C ILE A 396 16.81 -20.04 3.88
N GLY A 397 16.49 -19.98 5.15
CA GLY A 397 17.46 -19.68 6.21
C GLY A 397 18.57 -20.71 6.31
N LEU A 398 18.26 -22.01 6.15
CA LEU A 398 19.26 -23.08 6.11
C LEU A 398 20.17 -23.00 4.88
N MET A 399 19.66 -22.52 3.73
CA MET A 399 20.47 -22.33 2.53
C MET A 399 21.36 -21.07 2.57
N ARG A 400 21.02 -20.07 3.40
CA ARG A 400 21.60 -18.73 3.35
C ARG A 400 21.95 -18.15 4.72
N GLY A 401 22.11 -19.03 5.73
CA GLY A 401 22.38 -18.63 7.13
C GLY A 401 23.57 -17.70 7.26
N ASP A 402 24.67 -17.96 6.55
CA ASP A 402 25.90 -17.15 6.60
C ASP A 402 25.67 -15.73 6.06
N GLU A 403 24.89 -15.56 4.99
CA GLU A 403 24.55 -14.23 4.46
C GLU A 403 23.71 -13.44 5.47
N TYR A 404 22.73 -14.08 6.10
CA TYR A 404 21.89 -13.44 7.11
C TYR A 404 22.66 -13.10 8.38
N ALA A 405 23.55 -13.98 8.82
CA ALA A 405 24.42 -13.74 9.98
C ALA A 405 25.36 -12.54 9.72
N LYS A 406 26.02 -12.50 8.57
CA LYS A 406 26.89 -11.38 8.16
C LYS A 406 26.13 -10.05 8.07
N ALA A 407 24.86 -10.07 7.70
CA ALA A 407 24.02 -8.88 7.67
C ALA A 407 23.47 -8.47 9.06
N GLY A 408 23.66 -9.29 10.09
CA GLY A 408 23.18 -9.03 11.45
C GLY A 408 21.70 -9.40 11.68
N HIS A 409 21.11 -10.21 10.80
CA HIS A 409 19.75 -10.72 10.99
C HIS A 409 19.70 -11.87 12.00
N LYS A 410 18.80 -11.78 12.97
CA LYS A 410 18.58 -12.82 14.00
C LYS A 410 17.44 -13.77 13.60
N ILE A 411 17.55 -14.36 12.39
CA ILE A 411 16.57 -15.37 11.96
C ILE A 411 16.76 -16.67 12.72
N ILE A 412 15.74 -17.54 12.74
CA ILE A 412 15.73 -18.79 13.53
C ILE A 412 16.94 -19.68 13.27
N THR A 413 17.37 -19.83 12.01
CA THR A 413 18.50 -20.67 11.60
C THR A 413 19.87 -20.09 11.92
N VAL A 414 19.96 -18.83 12.33
CA VAL A 414 21.17 -18.17 12.82
C VAL A 414 21.26 -18.25 14.34
N VAL A 415 20.10 -18.14 15.03
CA VAL A 415 20.04 -18.06 16.50
C VAL A 415 19.89 -19.44 17.14
N LYS A 416 19.18 -20.35 16.48
CA LYS A 416 18.92 -21.71 16.98
C LYS A 416 19.71 -22.76 16.19
N SER A 417 19.93 -23.92 16.80
CA SER A 417 20.54 -25.05 16.09
C SER A 417 19.69 -25.51 14.89
N GLU A 418 20.32 -26.16 13.94
CA GLU A 418 19.64 -26.74 12.78
C GLU A 418 18.55 -27.73 13.21
N ILE A 419 18.82 -28.56 14.21
CA ILE A 419 17.85 -29.52 14.75
C ILE A 419 16.63 -28.81 15.29
N ALA A 420 16.81 -27.74 16.08
CA ALA A 420 15.71 -26.96 16.61
C ALA A 420 14.92 -26.28 15.50
N SER A 421 15.59 -25.70 14.50
CA SER A 421 14.95 -25.07 13.34
C SER A 421 14.12 -26.08 12.54
N ARG A 422 14.63 -27.30 12.31
CA ARG A 422 13.90 -28.36 11.62
C ARG A 422 12.69 -28.88 12.39
N ARG A 423 12.77 -28.93 13.75
CA ARG A 423 11.59 -29.26 14.58
C ARG A 423 10.46 -28.22 14.40
N TRP A 424 10.81 -26.95 14.36
CA TRP A 424 9.84 -25.89 14.03
C TRP A 424 9.28 -26.06 12.62
N ALA A 425 10.12 -26.36 11.64
CA ALA A 425 9.66 -26.60 10.27
C ALA A 425 8.69 -27.78 10.18
N TRP A 426 8.98 -28.88 10.88
CA TRP A 426 8.11 -30.06 10.92
C TRP A 426 6.76 -29.76 11.61
N ALA A 427 6.77 -29.08 12.75
CA ALA A 427 5.56 -28.74 13.48
C ALA A 427 4.63 -27.85 12.64
N PHE A 428 5.20 -26.83 11.97
CA PHE A 428 4.41 -25.95 11.11
C PHE A 428 4.02 -26.59 9.77
N ALA A 429 4.79 -27.54 9.24
CA ALA A 429 4.37 -28.36 8.10
C ALA A 429 3.15 -29.22 8.49
N LEU A 430 3.15 -29.82 9.70
CA LEU A 430 2.01 -30.56 10.23
C LEU A 430 0.78 -29.65 10.38
N LEU A 431 0.94 -28.46 10.97
CA LEU A 431 -0.12 -27.45 11.06
C LEU A 431 -0.66 -27.07 9.67
N THR A 432 0.22 -26.92 8.67
CA THR A 432 -0.19 -26.66 7.30
C THR A 432 -1.07 -27.77 6.74
N VAL A 433 -0.68 -29.01 6.95
CA VAL A 433 -1.43 -30.19 6.48
C VAL A 433 -2.80 -30.25 7.18
N ILE A 434 -2.84 -30.06 8.50
CA ILE A 434 -4.10 -30.04 9.30
C ILE A 434 -5.01 -28.91 8.79
N ALA A 435 -4.50 -27.70 8.63
CA ALA A 435 -5.26 -26.57 8.12
C ALA A 435 -5.79 -26.82 6.70
N THR A 436 -4.98 -27.44 5.83
CA THR A 436 -5.41 -27.75 4.46
C THR A 436 -6.49 -28.82 4.45
N LEU A 437 -6.39 -29.84 5.29
CA LEU A 437 -7.41 -30.89 5.46
C LEU A 437 -8.71 -30.39 6.13
N ALA A 438 -8.65 -29.24 6.80
CA ALA A 438 -9.85 -28.60 7.38
C ALA A 438 -10.66 -27.80 6.34
N LEU A 439 -10.13 -27.49 5.15
CA LEU A 439 -10.85 -26.72 4.11
C LEU A 439 -12.22 -27.34 3.73
N PRO A 440 -12.37 -28.65 3.51
CA PRO A 440 -13.69 -29.24 3.22
C PRO A 440 -14.74 -29.00 4.30
N LEU A 441 -14.33 -28.91 5.56
CA LEU A 441 -15.25 -28.61 6.68
C LEU A 441 -15.85 -27.21 6.61
N THR A 442 -15.21 -26.32 5.86
CA THR A 442 -15.67 -24.93 5.63
C THR A 442 -16.39 -24.75 4.30
N GLY A 443 -16.63 -25.84 3.57
CA GLY A 443 -17.22 -25.80 2.22
C GLY A 443 -16.23 -25.40 1.12
N VAL A 444 -14.93 -25.31 1.43
CA VAL A 444 -13.86 -25.02 0.47
C VAL A 444 -13.16 -26.32 0.08
N GLY A 445 -13.53 -26.85 -1.10
CA GLY A 445 -13.05 -28.16 -1.58
C GLY A 445 -13.88 -29.34 -1.05
N GLY A 446 -13.83 -30.41 -1.79
CA GLY A 446 -14.54 -31.66 -1.49
C GLY A 446 -13.65 -32.72 -0.83
N TRP A 447 -14.23 -33.90 -0.53
CA TRP A 447 -13.49 -35.05 0.01
C TRP A 447 -12.43 -35.64 -0.94
N PRO A 448 -12.61 -35.61 -2.30
CA PRO A 448 -11.55 -36.01 -3.21
C PRO A 448 -10.30 -35.11 -3.11
N PHE A 449 -10.52 -33.79 -2.93
CA PHE A 449 -9.44 -32.85 -2.64
C PHE A 449 -8.71 -33.24 -1.34
N ALA A 450 -9.45 -33.53 -0.26
CA ALA A 450 -8.86 -33.91 1.03
C ALA A 450 -7.97 -35.19 0.90
N ALA A 451 -8.41 -36.19 0.16
CA ALA A 451 -7.64 -37.42 -0.06
C ALA A 451 -6.32 -37.12 -0.83
N ALA A 452 -6.38 -36.31 -1.88
CA ALA A 452 -5.20 -35.89 -2.64
C ALA A 452 -4.21 -35.10 -1.78
N VAL A 453 -4.72 -34.19 -0.94
CA VAL A 453 -3.92 -33.37 -0.02
C VAL A 453 -3.30 -34.20 1.10
N ALA A 454 -3.95 -35.25 1.58
CA ALA A 454 -3.38 -36.14 2.60
C ALA A 454 -2.08 -36.82 2.08
N ALA A 455 -2.09 -37.34 0.84
CA ALA A 455 -0.93 -37.93 0.22
C ALA A 455 0.19 -36.89 -0.03
N LEU A 456 -0.19 -35.69 -0.50
CA LEU A 456 0.72 -34.57 -0.72
C LEU A 456 1.32 -34.07 0.61
N GLY A 457 0.49 -33.99 1.67
CA GLY A 457 0.87 -33.59 3.02
C GLY A 457 1.90 -34.52 3.66
N TYR A 458 1.73 -35.82 3.50
CA TYR A 458 2.74 -36.79 3.94
C TYR A 458 4.12 -36.52 3.30
N ARG A 459 4.14 -36.27 1.99
CA ARG A 459 5.38 -35.91 1.28
C ARG A 459 5.94 -34.58 1.75
N PHE A 460 5.07 -33.62 2.09
CA PHE A 460 5.51 -32.32 2.63
C PHE A 460 6.18 -32.49 3.99
N LEU A 461 5.60 -33.27 4.90
CA LEU A 461 6.21 -33.60 6.19
C LEU A 461 7.59 -34.26 6.01
N ARG A 462 7.69 -35.26 5.15
CA ARG A 462 8.98 -35.91 4.83
C ARG A 462 10.01 -34.96 4.23
N SER A 463 9.57 -33.92 3.51
CA SER A 463 10.49 -32.96 2.92
C SER A 463 11.26 -32.14 3.95
N THR A 464 10.74 -31.97 5.17
CA THR A 464 11.39 -31.20 6.24
C THR A 464 12.66 -31.85 6.78
N THR A 465 12.83 -33.16 6.58
CA THR A 465 14.05 -33.92 6.93
C THR A 465 15.07 -33.94 5.80
N GLN A 466 14.70 -33.50 4.61
CA GLN A 466 15.55 -33.44 3.41
C GLN A 466 16.56 -32.27 3.50
N PRO A 467 17.62 -32.26 2.66
CA PRO A 467 18.46 -31.07 2.51
C PRO A 467 17.66 -29.80 2.22
N ALA A 468 18.17 -28.64 2.59
CA ALA A 468 17.43 -27.38 2.54
C ALA A 468 16.83 -27.03 1.17
N ARG A 469 17.56 -27.32 0.07
CA ARG A 469 17.09 -27.03 -1.29
C ARG A 469 15.90 -27.91 -1.74
N PRO A 470 15.91 -29.24 -1.61
CA PRO A 470 14.70 -30.07 -1.81
C PRO A 470 13.52 -29.65 -0.94
N MET A 471 13.75 -29.37 0.35
CA MET A 471 12.72 -28.88 1.27
C MET A 471 12.08 -27.58 0.76
N PHE A 472 12.90 -26.60 0.34
CA PHE A 472 12.44 -25.36 -0.26
C PHE A 472 11.59 -25.59 -1.52
N LEU A 473 12.10 -26.38 -2.46
CA LEU A 473 11.39 -26.66 -3.72
C LEU A 473 10.07 -27.39 -3.48
N PHE A 474 10.05 -28.33 -2.53
CA PHE A 474 8.83 -29.06 -2.23
C PHE A 474 7.77 -28.18 -1.54
N SER A 475 8.19 -27.25 -0.67
CA SER A 475 7.25 -26.28 -0.08
C SER A 475 6.53 -25.43 -1.14
N LEU A 476 7.25 -24.98 -2.19
CA LEU A 476 6.63 -24.27 -3.31
C LEU A 476 5.66 -25.17 -4.10
N LYS A 477 6.10 -26.41 -4.43
CA LYS A 477 5.23 -27.38 -5.12
C LYS A 477 3.96 -27.68 -4.34
N TYR A 478 4.07 -27.83 -3.01
CA TYR A 478 2.93 -28.08 -2.15
C TYR A 478 1.87 -26.98 -2.28
N LEU A 479 2.27 -25.72 -2.14
CA LEU A 479 1.33 -24.60 -2.20
C LEU A 479 0.65 -24.50 -3.57
N VAL A 480 1.43 -24.60 -4.66
CA VAL A 480 0.88 -24.54 -6.02
C VAL A 480 -0.11 -25.68 -6.27
N LEU A 481 0.23 -26.90 -5.85
CA LEU A 481 -0.62 -28.06 -6.03
C LEU A 481 -1.90 -27.96 -5.19
N VAL A 482 -1.84 -27.47 -3.95
CA VAL A 482 -3.03 -27.24 -3.12
C VAL A 482 -4.00 -26.30 -3.82
N PHE A 483 -3.54 -25.14 -4.29
CA PHE A 483 -4.43 -24.21 -5.00
C PHE A 483 -4.92 -24.75 -6.36
N ALA A 484 -4.10 -25.49 -7.08
CA ALA A 484 -4.50 -26.14 -8.33
C ALA A 484 -5.59 -27.20 -8.08
N LEU A 485 -5.42 -28.03 -7.04
CA LEU A 485 -6.41 -29.06 -6.67
C LEU A 485 -7.73 -28.41 -6.19
N LEU A 486 -7.68 -27.32 -5.43
CA LEU A 486 -8.87 -26.57 -5.04
C LEU A 486 -9.60 -25.99 -6.27
N GLY A 487 -8.85 -25.41 -7.20
CA GLY A 487 -9.43 -24.89 -8.45
C GLY A 487 -10.08 -25.99 -9.30
N ALA A 488 -9.40 -27.16 -9.42
CA ALA A 488 -9.92 -28.30 -10.14
C ALA A 488 -11.19 -28.90 -9.49
N ASP A 489 -11.17 -29.06 -8.18
CA ASP A 489 -12.33 -29.56 -7.40
C ASP A 489 -13.55 -28.66 -7.57
N ARG A 490 -13.34 -27.34 -7.52
CA ARG A 490 -14.40 -26.36 -7.73
C ARG A 490 -14.93 -26.35 -9.16
N GLY A 491 -14.03 -26.43 -10.14
CA GLY A 491 -14.38 -26.52 -11.56
C GLY A 491 -15.20 -27.79 -11.86
N LEU A 492 -14.78 -28.94 -11.32
CA LEU A 492 -15.51 -30.21 -11.46
C LEU A 492 -16.89 -30.14 -10.79
N SER A 493 -16.98 -29.55 -9.58
CA SER A 493 -18.25 -29.38 -8.88
C SER A 493 -19.21 -28.46 -9.64
N ALA A 494 -18.70 -27.42 -10.31
CA ALA A 494 -19.51 -26.56 -11.17
C ALA A 494 -20.02 -27.26 -12.41
N LEU A 495 -19.17 -28.07 -13.07
CA LEU A 495 -19.54 -28.89 -14.23
C LEU A 495 -20.62 -29.91 -13.89
N LEU A 496 -20.49 -30.64 -12.76
CA LEU A 496 -21.49 -31.64 -12.31
C LEU A 496 -22.84 -31.02 -11.95
N ARG A 497 -22.87 -29.76 -11.55
CA ARG A 497 -24.13 -29.01 -11.32
C ARG A 497 -24.76 -28.49 -12.61
N ALA A 498 -23.96 -28.23 -13.64
CA ALA A 498 -24.44 -27.72 -14.94
C ALA A 498 -24.99 -28.85 -15.83
N PHE A 499 -24.60 -30.10 -15.59
CA PHE A 499 -25.06 -31.32 -16.29
C PHE A 499 -25.55 -32.33 -15.24
N PRO A 500 -26.78 -32.13 -14.70
CA PRO A 500 -27.38 -33.05 -13.70
C PRO A 500 -27.67 -34.42 -14.25
#